data_07cd2f478635f132286a7b31dc677506
#
_entry.id   07cd2f478635f132286a7b31dc677506
#
_cell.length_a   1.000
_cell.length_b   1.000
_cell.length_c   1.000
_cell.angle_alpha   90.00
_cell.angle_beta   90.00
_cell.angle_gamma   90.00
#
_symmetry.space_group_name_H-M   'P 1'
#
loop_
_entity.id
_entity.type
_entity.pdbx_description
1 polymer ?
#
loop_
_entity_poly.entity_id
_entity_poly.type
_entity_poly.pdbx_seq_one_letter_code
_entity_poly.pdbx_strand_id
1 'polypeptide(L)'
;MTNLTVDVGHAVANQTPAMVGHNAFTQDPVLIEALEREGAGWAHDRCAEFGAIVASERVAELVRLANKHVPELRSYDRFGNRIDFVEFHPAYHALMAMAFGAGVHSFAYNANRPGGHVARAALSYLWNQAENGTGCPTSMAYAAIGGFARSPWLAGEWLKKVSAQDYDPAFKPICDKRAVTVGYAMTEKQGGSDLRANTTVGRRIGREGESDLYELTGHKWFFSAPMSDGFFTTAQTQHGISCFFVPRWKPDGARNRFFLQRLKDKCGNRSNASSETEFEGAWAVLVGEEGHGVRTILESADYTRLDFAIGSAALIRQALNLATFHAQHREAFGKRLIEHPMMKNTLADLALESEAATALAMRLAGAMDRSEQDESQRLLTRILTPVAKYWNCKRAPLVVEEALECIGGNAYIEEHPMARLYREAPINTIWEGTSNMMCMDVVRSVERMPGALDAILDEIRLGASADSRIGGWASEIERIARDPEIAAQQARRLTEMLALGVQASVIVRHSTSAVASAFIETRLDKRSGRTFGAIEGEHDLDAIVRRASLGAAPASKRLALESRGQLAKSVDEVTQRAVEATGLIPNTAESAIRR
;
A
#
# COMPACT_ATOMS: atom_id res chain seq x y z
N MET A 1 -16.43 20.70 23.75
CA MET A 1 -15.83 19.64 24.59
C MET A 1 -16.02 20.02 26.04
N THR A 2 -16.79 19.24 26.78
CA THR A 2 -16.87 19.35 28.24
C THR A 2 -15.51 18.98 28.80
N ASN A 3 -14.94 19.88 29.62
CA ASN A 3 -13.65 19.65 30.26
C ASN A 3 -13.77 18.48 31.24
N LEU A 4 -13.38 17.28 30.79
CA LEU A 4 -13.39 16.03 31.59
C LEU A 4 -12.16 15.90 32.49
N THR A 5 -11.27 16.92 32.50
CA THR A 5 -10.05 16.89 33.30
C THR A 5 -10.34 17.35 34.72
N VAL A 6 -10.08 16.46 35.67
CA VAL A 6 -9.92 16.79 37.08
C VAL A 6 -8.50 17.33 37.24
N ASP A 7 -8.33 18.49 37.88
CA ASP A 7 -7.02 19.01 38.22
C ASP A 7 -6.37 18.07 39.27
N VAL A 8 -5.37 17.31 38.83
CA VAL A 8 -4.60 16.40 39.68
C VAL A 8 -3.30 17.01 40.20
N GLY A 9 -3.21 18.32 40.18
CA GLY A 9 -2.08 19.04 40.78
C GLY A 9 -0.86 19.26 39.88
N HIS A 10 -0.94 18.78 38.60
CA HIS A 10 0.11 19.03 37.61
C HIS A 10 -0.48 19.63 36.33
N ALA A 11 0.00 20.83 35.99
CA ALA A 11 -0.36 21.43 34.70
C ALA A 11 0.20 20.61 33.54
N VAL A 12 -0.66 20.28 32.56
CA VAL A 12 -0.25 19.66 31.29
C VAL A 12 0.32 20.77 30.39
N ALA A 13 1.64 20.80 30.25
CA ALA A 13 2.34 21.78 29.44
C ALA A 13 3.31 21.11 28.46
N ASN A 14 3.72 21.86 27.42
CA ASN A 14 4.73 21.43 26.45
C ASN A 14 4.40 20.07 25.78
N GLN A 15 3.12 19.80 25.55
CA GLN A 15 2.66 18.60 24.85
C GLN A 15 2.32 18.93 23.39
N THR A 16 2.69 18.03 22.49
CA THR A 16 2.29 18.11 21.09
C THR A 16 0.80 17.80 20.98
N PRO A 17 -0.01 18.64 20.31
CA PRO A 17 -1.42 18.34 20.07
C PRO A 17 -1.58 17.15 19.12
N ALA A 18 -2.78 16.59 19.04
CA ALA A 18 -3.08 15.57 18.04
C ALA A 18 -2.97 16.15 16.61
N MET A 19 -2.28 15.44 15.73
CA MET A 19 -2.12 15.82 14.33
C MET A 19 -3.34 15.37 13.52
N VAL A 20 -4.43 16.10 13.63
CA VAL A 20 -5.71 15.83 12.94
C VAL A 20 -6.31 17.12 12.38
N GLY A 21 -7.24 17.01 11.43
CA GLY A 21 -7.97 18.15 10.87
C GLY A 21 -7.17 18.96 9.83
N HIS A 22 -6.02 18.48 9.40
CA HIS A 22 -5.30 19.01 8.25
C HIS A 22 -5.80 18.37 6.94
N ASN A 23 -5.20 18.72 5.81
CA ASN A 23 -5.46 18.04 4.55
C ASN A 23 -4.19 17.34 4.08
N ALA A 24 -4.20 16.01 4.07
CA ALA A 24 -3.04 15.19 3.74
C ALA A 24 -2.58 15.35 2.27
N PHE A 25 -3.42 15.86 1.37
CA PHE A 25 -3.06 16.11 -0.02
C PHE A 25 -2.59 17.55 -0.24
N THR A 26 -3.39 18.55 0.13
CA THR A 26 -3.07 19.96 -0.17
C THR A 26 -1.85 20.50 0.59
N GLN A 27 -1.40 19.76 1.60
CA GLN A 27 -0.18 20.06 2.37
C GLN A 27 0.98 19.12 2.01
N ASP A 28 0.86 18.36 0.91
CA ASP A 28 1.94 17.54 0.37
C ASP A 28 2.32 18.01 -1.05
N PRO A 29 3.23 18.99 -1.18
CA PRO A 29 3.63 19.51 -2.49
C PRO A 29 4.25 18.43 -3.36
N VAL A 30 4.94 17.44 -2.78
CA VAL A 30 5.58 16.35 -3.51
C VAL A 30 4.55 15.47 -4.20
N LEU A 31 3.45 15.13 -3.52
CA LEU A 31 2.37 14.33 -4.10
C LEU A 31 1.62 15.11 -5.18
N ILE A 32 1.36 16.41 -4.97
CA ILE A 32 0.70 17.28 -5.96
C ILE A 32 1.54 17.36 -7.23
N GLU A 33 2.82 17.69 -7.10
CA GLU A 33 3.74 17.79 -8.25
C GLU A 33 3.88 16.45 -8.98
N ALA A 34 3.92 15.33 -8.25
CA ALA A 34 3.97 14.00 -8.83
C ALA A 34 2.68 13.64 -9.59
N LEU A 35 1.50 13.98 -9.05
CA LEU A 35 0.21 13.78 -9.70
C LEU A 35 0.13 14.52 -11.04
N GLU A 36 0.57 15.78 -11.05
CA GLU A 36 0.60 16.60 -12.27
C GLU A 36 1.61 16.08 -13.29
N ARG A 37 2.85 15.81 -12.85
CA ARG A 37 3.94 15.31 -13.67
C ARG A 37 3.59 14.01 -14.40
N GLU A 38 2.92 13.10 -13.74
CA GLU A 38 2.56 11.81 -14.32
C GLU A 38 1.21 11.82 -15.06
N GLY A 39 0.60 13.01 -15.26
CA GLY A 39 -0.56 13.19 -16.14
C GLY A 39 -1.93 13.01 -15.47
N ALA A 40 -1.99 13.03 -14.13
CA ALA A 40 -3.24 12.89 -13.40
C ALA A 40 -3.69 14.16 -12.64
N GLY A 41 -3.21 15.36 -13.02
CA GLY A 41 -3.58 16.63 -12.40
C GLY A 41 -5.10 16.89 -12.36
N TRP A 42 -5.85 16.28 -13.27
CA TRP A 42 -7.30 16.32 -13.30
C TRP A 42 -7.98 15.69 -12.05
N ALA A 43 -7.27 14.86 -11.30
CA ALA A 43 -7.78 14.23 -10.08
C ALA A 43 -7.50 15.07 -8.81
N HIS A 44 -6.97 16.29 -8.95
CA HIS A 44 -6.58 17.16 -7.85
C HIS A 44 -7.70 17.35 -6.81
N ASP A 45 -8.91 17.73 -7.25
CA ASP A 45 -10.02 18.01 -6.34
C ASP A 45 -10.45 16.75 -5.59
N ARG A 46 -10.49 15.60 -6.27
CA ARG A 46 -10.79 14.31 -5.63
C ARG A 46 -9.75 13.95 -4.56
N CYS A 47 -8.47 14.13 -4.87
CA CYS A 47 -7.39 13.88 -3.92
C CYS A 47 -7.45 14.86 -2.73
N ALA A 48 -7.82 16.13 -2.97
CA ALA A 48 -8.00 17.13 -1.92
C ALA A 48 -9.19 16.78 -1.00
N GLU A 49 -10.32 16.39 -1.55
CA GLU A 49 -11.47 15.93 -0.75
C GLU A 49 -11.10 14.69 0.09
N PHE A 50 -10.43 13.72 -0.52
CA PHE A 50 -10.03 12.51 0.19
C PHE A 50 -8.94 12.76 1.22
N GLY A 51 -7.99 13.65 0.95
CA GLY A 51 -6.95 14.07 1.91
C GLY A 51 -7.51 14.70 3.18
N ALA A 52 -8.62 15.44 3.07
CA ALA A 52 -9.33 15.98 4.23
C ALA A 52 -10.04 14.87 5.05
N ILE A 53 -10.63 13.87 4.38
CA ILE A 53 -11.26 12.71 5.05
C ILE A 53 -10.20 11.91 5.80
N VAL A 54 -9.10 11.58 5.15
CA VAL A 54 -8.01 10.74 5.67
C VAL A 54 -7.41 11.32 6.95
N ALA A 55 -7.20 12.64 7.00
CA ALA A 55 -6.60 13.33 8.15
C ALA A 55 -7.62 13.77 9.21
N SER A 56 -8.88 13.33 9.12
CA SER A 56 -9.93 13.70 10.07
C SER A 56 -9.79 12.99 11.43
N GLU A 57 -10.26 13.63 12.49
CA GLU A 57 -10.35 13.03 13.83
C GLU A 57 -11.19 11.74 13.82
N ARG A 58 -12.25 11.71 13.00
CA ARG A 58 -13.10 10.52 12.80
C ARG A 58 -12.30 9.33 12.29
N VAL A 59 -11.48 9.51 11.26
CA VAL A 59 -10.66 8.42 10.71
C VAL A 59 -9.60 8.00 11.73
N ALA A 60 -8.95 8.93 12.41
CA ALA A 60 -7.97 8.61 13.46
C ALA A 60 -8.57 7.73 14.56
N GLU A 61 -9.80 8.02 15.02
CA GLU A 61 -10.48 7.22 16.03
C GLU A 61 -10.91 5.84 15.49
N LEU A 62 -11.43 5.75 14.27
CA LEU A 62 -11.78 4.47 13.64
C LEU A 62 -10.54 3.57 13.49
N VAL A 63 -9.41 4.12 13.09
CA VAL A 63 -8.14 3.41 12.98
C VAL A 63 -7.67 2.88 14.34
N ARG A 64 -7.74 3.73 15.38
CA ARG A 64 -7.41 3.32 16.75
C ARG A 64 -8.28 2.15 17.21
N LEU A 65 -9.60 2.22 17.01
CA LEU A 65 -10.54 1.18 17.41
C LEU A 65 -10.33 -0.13 16.62
N ALA A 66 -10.17 -0.07 15.30
CA ALA A 66 -9.98 -1.25 14.47
C ALA A 66 -8.67 -2.01 14.79
N ASN A 67 -7.61 -1.28 15.17
CA ASN A 67 -6.33 -1.90 15.54
C ASN A 67 -6.27 -2.34 17.01
N LYS A 68 -7.06 -1.73 17.90
CA LYS A 68 -7.21 -2.15 19.29
C LYS A 68 -8.06 -3.43 19.41
N HIS A 69 -9.15 -3.51 18.65
CA HIS A 69 -10.06 -4.64 18.64
C HIS A 69 -9.79 -5.50 17.40
N VAL A 70 -8.81 -6.39 17.53
CA VAL A 70 -8.40 -7.29 16.44
C VAL A 70 -9.52 -8.27 16.08
N PRO A 71 -9.58 -8.74 14.81
CA PRO A 71 -10.61 -9.69 14.38
C PRO A 71 -10.51 -11.03 15.12
N GLU A 72 -11.67 -11.65 15.36
CA GLU A 72 -11.81 -12.91 16.05
C GLU A 72 -12.50 -13.96 15.17
N LEU A 73 -11.99 -15.22 15.19
CA LEU A 73 -12.59 -16.33 14.45
C LEU A 73 -13.66 -17.02 15.29
N ARG A 74 -14.86 -17.06 14.76
CA ARG A 74 -15.98 -17.88 15.26
C ARG A 74 -16.11 -19.11 14.36
N SER A 75 -15.47 -20.22 14.75
CA SER A 75 -15.49 -21.46 13.95
C SER A 75 -16.85 -22.14 13.94
N TYR A 76 -17.59 -22.04 15.06
CA TYR A 76 -18.89 -22.69 15.25
C TYR A 76 -19.94 -21.73 15.79
N ASP A 77 -21.20 -21.99 15.43
CA ASP A 77 -22.34 -21.36 16.09
C ASP A 77 -22.65 -22.02 17.45
N ARG A 78 -23.68 -21.51 18.15
CA ARG A 78 -24.10 -22.05 19.45
C ARG A 78 -24.66 -23.48 19.40
N PHE A 79 -24.93 -24.01 18.22
CA PHE A 79 -25.46 -25.35 18.01
C PHE A 79 -24.40 -26.33 17.53
N GLY A 80 -23.15 -25.90 17.34
CA GLY A 80 -22.03 -26.70 16.84
C GLY A 80 -21.96 -26.78 15.32
N ASN A 81 -22.74 -26.02 14.57
CA ASN A 81 -22.57 -25.92 13.14
C ASN A 81 -21.35 -25.09 12.79
N ARG A 82 -20.52 -25.58 11.88
CA ARG A 82 -19.33 -24.88 11.43
C ARG A 82 -19.70 -23.69 10.56
N ILE A 83 -19.32 -22.48 10.99
CA ILE A 83 -19.65 -21.23 10.31
C ILE A 83 -18.41 -20.53 9.73
N ASP A 84 -17.23 -20.70 10.32
CA ASP A 84 -15.97 -20.06 9.90
C ASP A 84 -16.16 -18.56 9.61
N PHE A 85 -16.72 -17.86 10.58
CA PHE A 85 -17.01 -16.44 10.50
C PHE A 85 -15.95 -15.64 11.26
N VAL A 86 -15.33 -14.66 10.59
CA VAL A 86 -14.42 -13.72 11.25
C VAL A 86 -15.21 -12.47 11.62
N GLU A 87 -15.28 -12.20 12.89
CA GLU A 87 -15.93 -11.02 13.45
C GLU A 87 -14.92 -9.87 13.52
N PHE A 88 -15.29 -8.73 12.93
CA PHE A 88 -14.51 -7.51 12.96
C PHE A 88 -15.23 -6.45 13.79
N HIS A 89 -14.45 -5.57 14.42
CA HIS A 89 -15.03 -4.38 15.04
C HIS A 89 -15.70 -3.50 13.97
N PRO A 90 -16.86 -2.83 14.25
CA PRO A 90 -17.53 -1.95 13.29
C PRO A 90 -16.65 -0.89 12.64
N ALA A 91 -15.64 -0.39 13.37
CA ALA A 91 -14.65 0.54 12.83
C ALA A 91 -13.88 -0.01 11.62
N TYR A 92 -13.57 -1.31 11.57
CA TYR A 92 -12.95 -1.92 10.40
C TYR A 92 -13.87 -1.83 9.18
N HIS A 93 -15.15 -2.16 9.34
CA HIS A 93 -16.11 -2.07 8.24
C HIS A 93 -16.31 -0.63 7.75
N ALA A 94 -16.30 0.34 8.67
CA ALA A 94 -16.36 1.76 8.30
C ALA A 94 -15.12 2.18 7.50
N LEU A 95 -13.91 1.75 7.90
CA LEU A 95 -12.67 2.03 7.15
C LEU A 95 -12.67 1.36 5.78
N MET A 96 -13.10 0.10 5.68
CA MET A 96 -13.27 -0.59 4.39
C MET A 96 -14.23 0.17 3.48
N ALA A 97 -15.38 0.58 4.01
CA ALA A 97 -16.39 1.34 3.27
C ALA A 97 -15.85 2.69 2.77
N MET A 98 -15.07 3.40 3.58
CA MET A 98 -14.42 4.65 3.17
C MET A 98 -13.41 4.42 2.04
N ALA A 99 -12.55 3.40 2.14
CA ALA A 99 -11.56 3.09 1.12
C ALA A 99 -12.21 2.66 -0.21
N PHE A 100 -13.20 1.77 -0.14
CA PHE A 100 -13.92 1.30 -1.33
C PHE A 100 -14.79 2.39 -1.95
N GLY A 101 -15.51 3.16 -1.15
CA GLY A 101 -16.30 4.31 -1.61
C GLY A 101 -15.45 5.40 -2.28
N ALA A 102 -14.23 5.61 -1.80
CA ALA A 102 -13.26 6.50 -2.46
C ALA A 102 -12.64 5.89 -3.74
N GLY A 103 -12.81 4.58 -3.99
CA GLY A 103 -12.25 3.89 -5.14
C GLY A 103 -10.76 3.58 -5.02
N VAL A 104 -10.22 3.45 -3.80
CA VAL A 104 -8.81 3.08 -3.58
C VAL A 104 -8.42 1.80 -4.31
N HIS A 105 -9.37 0.88 -4.53
CA HIS A 105 -9.16 -0.38 -5.27
C HIS A 105 -9.46 -0.28 -6.76
N SER A 106 -10.41 0.56 -7.20
CA SER A 106 -11.01 0.46 -8.55
C SER A 106 -10.91 1.73 -9.40
N PHE A 107 -10.45 2.85 -8.84
CA PHE A 107 -10.50 4.15 -9.51
C PHE A 107 -9.76 4.16 -10.86
N ALA A 108 -8.63 3.44 -10.97
CA ALA A 108 -7.88 3.31 -12.21
C ALA A 108 -8.73 2.78 -13.38
N TYR A 109 -9.57 1.80 -13.09
CA TYR A 109 -10.42 1.13 -14.09
C TYR A 109 -11.72 1.90 -14.36
N ASN A 110 -12.21 2.65 -13.38
CA ASN A 110 -13.47 3.41 -13.49
C ASN A 110 -13.28 4.83 -14.07
N ALA A 111 -12.05 5.37 -14.02
CA ALA A 111 -11.77 6.73 -14.48
C ALA A 111 -11.91 6.90 -16.00
N ASN A 112 -11.74 5.84 -16.78
CA ASN A 112 -11.86 5.78 -18.24
C ASN A 112 -11.12 6.92 -18.96
N ARG A 113 -9.92 7.27 -18.48
CA ARG A 113 -9.06 8.32 -19.05
C ARG A 113 -7.60 8.12 -18.64
N PRO A 114 -6.62 8.62 -19.42
CA PRO A 114 -5.19 8.55 -19.08
C PRO A 114 -4.90 9.16 -17.70
N GLY A 115 -3.94 8.59 -16.99
CA GLY A 115 -3.59 8.96 -15.61
C GLY A 115 -4.44 8.26 -14.55
N GLY A 116 -5.28 7.30 -14.92
CA GLY A 116 -6.16 6.58 -13.99
C GLY A 116 -5.39 5.81 -12.90
N HIS A 117 -4.32 5.12 -13.26
CA HIS A 117 -3.45 4.41 -12.32
C HIS A 117 -2.68 5.38 -11.41
N VAL A 118 -2.26 6.53 -11.94
CA VAL A 118 -1.59 7.58 -11.16
C VAL A 118 -2.55 8.21 -10.14
N ALA A 119 -3.77 8.56 -10.56
CA ALA A 119 -4.79 9.10 -9.66
C ALA A 119 -5.16 8.09 -8.55
N ARG A 120 -5.33 6.81 -8.91
CA ARG A 120 -5.56 5.73 -7.95
C ARG A 120 -4.39 5.55 -7.00
N ALA A 121 -3.14 5.66 -7.49
CA ALA A 121 -1.94 5.59 -6.66
C ALA A 121 -1.90 6.71 -5.61
N ALA A 122 -2.30 7.93 -5.99
CA ALA A 122 -2.43 9.04 -5.05
C ALA A 122 -3.49 8.77 -3.97
N LEU A 123 -4.66 8.22 -4.33
CA LEU A 123 -5.68 7.82 -3.35
C LEU A 123 -5.15 6.72 -2.40
N SER A 124 -4.43 5.72 -2.92
CA SER A 124 -3.80 4.67 -2.12
C SER A 124 -2.73 5.23 -1.18
N TYR A 125 -1.90 6.15 -1.65
CA TYR A 125 -0.90 6.85 -0.85
C TYR A 125 -1.54 7.64 0.30
N LEU A 126 -2.60 8.38 0.03
CA LEU A 126 -3.33 9.11 1.07
C LEU A 126 -3.92 8.13 2.11
N TRP A 127 -4.58 7.05 1.66
CA TRP A 127 -5.19 6.08 2.55
C TRP A 127 -4.18 5.38 3.46
N ASN A 128 -3.04 4.98 2.91
CA ASN A 128 -1.99 4.29 3.67
C ASN A 128 -1.28 5.17 4.71
N GLN A 129 -1.44 6.50 4.68
CA GLN A 129 -1.02 7.36 5.78
C GLN A 129 -1.90 7.18 7.02
N ALA A 130 -3.18 6.85 6.84
CA ALA A 130 -4.11 6.64 7.95
C ALA A 130 -4.18 5.18 8.39
N GLU A 131 -4.43 4.23 7.46
CA GLU A 131 -4.74 2.85 7.79
C GLU A 131 -4.13 1.85 6.80
N ASN A 132 -3.33 0.92 7.31
CA ASN A 132 -2.57 -0.02 6.49
C ASN A 132 -3.21 -1.42 6.43
N GLY A 133 -4.01 -1.81 7.43
CA GLY A 133 -4.63 -3.14 7.46
C GLY A 133 -5.65 -3.32 6.33
N THR A 134 -6.53 -2.36 6.12
CA THR A 134 -7.48 -2.34 5.00
C THR A 134 -6.79 -2.12 3.65
N GLY A 135 -5.54 -1.68 3.63
CA GLY A 135 -4.69 -1.62 2.43
C GLY A 135 -4.51 -2.98 1.76
N CYS A 136 -4.48 -4.07 2.54
CA CYS A 136 -4.35 -5.43 2.00
C CYS A 136 -5.56 -5.84 1.15
N PRO A 137 -6.83 -5.83 1.63
CA PRO A 137 -7.98 -6.18 0.80
C PRO A 137 -8.23 -5.21 -0.36
N THR A 138 -7.92 -3.91 -0.22
CA THR A 138 -8.03 -2.95 -1.33
C THR A 138 -7.00 -3.22 -2.42
N SER A 139 -5.76 -3.57 -2.05
CA SER A 139 -4.69 -3.95 -2.99
C SER A 139 -5.02 -5.24 -3.74
N MET A 140 -5.55 -6.26 -3.03
CA MET A 140 -5.96 -7.51 -3.64
C MET A 140 -7.14 -7.31 -4.62
N ALA A 141 -8.12 -6.47 -4.27
CA ALA A 141 -9.22 -6.13 -5.16
C ALA A 141 -8.72 -5.38 -6.42
N TYR A 142 -7.79 -4.42 -6.27
CA TYR A 142 -7.16 -3.73 -7.39
C TYR A 142 -6.47 -4.68 -8.36
N ALA A 143 -5.66 -5.60 -7.83
CA ALA A 143 -4.97 -6.61 -8.64
C ALA A 143 -5.94 -7.60 -9.31
N ALA A 144 -7.04 -7.95 -8.64
CA ALA A 144 -8.04 -8.88 -9.14
C ALA A 144 -8.78 -8.36 -10.38
N ILE A 145 -9.08 -7.05 -10.43
CA ILE A 145 -9.83 -6.45 -11.55
C ILE A 145 -9.11 -6.74 -12.88
N GLY A 146 -7.81 -6.51 -12.96
CA GLY A 146 -7.00 -6.83 -14.15
C GLY A 146 -6.99 -8.32 -14.49
N GLY A 147 -7.01 -9.19 -13.48
CA GLY A 147 -7.03 -10.66 -13.66
C GLY A 147 -8.38 -11.21 -14.12
N PHE A 148 -9.48 -10.56 -13.73
CA PHE A 148 -10.83 -11.03 -14.06
C PHE A 148 -11.17 -10.94 -15.54
N ALA A 149 -10.62 -10.00 -16.26
CA ALA A 149 -10.80 -9.86 -17.70
C ALA A 149 -10.32 -11.08 -18.51
N ARG A 150 -9.49 -11.94 -17.91
CA ARG A 150 -8.89 -13.13 -18.55
C ARG A 150 -9.70 -14.43 -18.36
N SER A 151 -10.74 -14.40 -17.56
CA SER A 151 -11.63 -15.53 -17.34
C SER A 151 -13.05 -15.17 -17.74
N PRO A 152 -13.64 -15.82 -18.75
CA PRO A 152 -15.01 -15.54 -19.17
C PRO A 152 -16.03 -15.66 -18.03
N TRP A 153 -15.79 -16.60 -17.10
CA TRP A 153 -16.64 -16.80 -15.92
C TRP A 153 -16.58 -15.62 -14.93
N LEU A 154 -15.39 -14.99 -14.80
CA LEU A 154 -15.15 -13.87 -13.88
C LEU A 154 -15.48 -12.50 -14.50
N ALA A 155 -15.40 -12.39 -15.83
CA ALA A 155 -15.59 -11.12 -16.55
C ALA A 155 -17.03 -10.56 -16.48
N GLY A 156 -18.00 -11.34 -16.00
CA GLY A 156 -19.39 -10.95 -15.87
C GLY A 156 -19.69 -10.26 -14.54
N GLU A 157 -20.46 -10.94 -13.69
CA GLU A 157 -20.96 -10.41 -12.42
C GLU A 157 -19.83 -10.08 -11.42
N TRP A 158 -18.77 -10.89 -11.38
CA TRP A 158 -17.64 -10.68 -10.50
C TRP A 158 -16.89 -9.39 -10.81
N LEU A 159 -16.54 -9.15 -12.08
CA LEU A 159 -15.84 -7.93 -12.50
C LEU A 159 -16.65 -6.68 -12.15
N LYS A 160 -17.95 -6.69 -12.45
CA LYS A 160 -18.85 -5.58 -12.11
C LYS A 160 -18.87 -5.27 -10.62
N LYS A 161 -18.93 -6.30 -9.78
CA LYS A 161 -19.08 -6.15 -8.32
C LYS A 161 -17.76 -5.84 -7.63
N VAL A 162 -16.61 -6.35 -8.10
CA VAL A 162 -15.30 -6.00 -7.54
C VAL A 162 -14.87 -4.59 -7.93
N SER A 163 -15.34 -4.07 -9.08
CA SER A 163 -15.04 -2.70 -9.52
C SER A 163 -15.96 -1.64 -8.91
N ALA A 164 -17.00 -2.07 -8.19
CA ALA A 164 -17.97 -1.14 -7.60
C ALA A 164 -17.31 -0.30 -6.48
N GLN A 165 -17.57 1.02 -6.51
CA GLN A 165 -17.19 1.91 -5.41
C GLN A 165 -18.20 1.78 -4.25
N ASP A 166 -18.38 0.56 -3.79
CA ASP A 166 -19.24 0.18 -2.67
C ASP A 166 -18.57 -0.93 -1.86
N TYR A 167 -19.00 -1.15 -0.63
CA TYR A 167 -18.54 -2.21 0.25
C TYR A 167 -19.74 -2.91 0.90
N ASP A 168 -19.86 -4.20 0.69
CA ASP A 168 -20.92 -5.02 1.27
C ASP A 168 -20.31 -6.13 2.16
N PRO A 169 -20.29 -5.95 3.49
CA PRO A 169 -19.73 -6.93 4.43
C PRO A 169 -20.61 -8.16 4.66
N ALA A 170 -21.82 -8.20 4.09
CA ALA A 170 -22.78 -9.25 4.39
C ALA A 170 -22.26 -10.63 3.97
N PHE A 171 -22.45 -11.62 4.85
CA PHE A 171 -22.03 -13.01 4.66
C PHE A 171 -23.11 -13.79 3.90
N LYS A 172 -23.18 -13.60 2.58
CA LYS A 172 -24.21 -14.14 1.69
C LYS A 172 -23.65 -14.37 0.28
N PRO A 173 -24.36 -15.15 -0.58
CA PRO A 173 -23.99 -15.34 -1.99
C PRO A 173 -23.84 -14.03 -2.75
N ILE A 174 -22.96 -14.02 -3.76
CA ILE A 174 -22.65 -12.79 -4.50
C ILE A 174 -23.85 -12.22 -5.27
N CYS A 175 -24.79 -13.05 -5.72
CA CYS A 175 -26.00 -12.58 -6.40
C CYS A 175 -26.81 -11.61 -5.54
N ASP A 176 -26.75 -11.74 -4.21
CA ASP A 176 -27.46 -10.91 -3.25
C ASP A 176 -26.62 -9.70 -2.76
N LYS A 177 -25.38 -9.56 -3.24
CA LYS A 177 -24.45 -8.49 -2.82
C LYS A 177 -24.39 -7.36 -3.84
N ARG A 178 -24.12 -6.15 -3.34
CA ARG A 178 -23.89 -4.96 -4.18
C ARG A 178 -22.45 -4.89 -4.67
N ALA A 179 -21.52 -5.31 -3.83
CA ALA A 179 -20.07 -5.31 -4.09
C ALA A 179 -19.43 -6.56 -3.50
N VAL A 180 -18.27 -6.95 -4.02
CA VAL A 180 -17.50 -8.10 -3.54
C VAL A 180 -16.06 -7.71 -3.26
N THR A 181 -15.45 -8.45 -2.33
CA THR A 181 -14.01 -8.39 -2.05
C THR A 181 -13.33 -9.66 -2.53
N VAL A 182 -12.05 -9.55 -2.89
CA VAL A 182 -11.25 -10.67 -3.40
C VAL A 182 -9.97 -10.78 -2.59
N GLY A 183 -9.59 -12.02 -2.25
CA GLY A 183 -8.35 -12.35 -1.58
C GLY A 183 -7.39 -13.12 -2.47
N TYR A 184 -6.15 -13.26 -2.01
CA TYR A 184 -5.11 -14.08 -2.62
C TYR A 184 -4.49 -15.01 -1.58
N ALA A 185 -4.26 -16.26 -1.96
CA ALA A 185 -3.67 -17.26 -1.08
C ALA A 185 -2.78 -18.24 -1.85
N MET A 186 -1.47 -18.05 -1.77
CA MET A 186 -0.50 -18.86 -2.52
C MET A 186 0.41 -19.68 -1.64
N THR A 187 0.86 -19.11 -0.51
CA THR A 187 1.82 -19.73 0.40
C THR A 187 1.24 -20.93 1.12
N GLU A 188 1.98 -22.02 1.18
CA GLU A 188 1.71 -23.22 1.96
C GLU A 188 2.69 -23.36 3.12
N LYS A 189 2.52 -24.37 4.01
CA LYS A 189 3.37 -24.56 5.20
C LYS A 189 4.86 -24.67 4.88
N GLN A 190 5.22 -25.28 3.76
CA GLN A 190 6.60 -25.46 3.30
C GLN A 190 7.23 -24.20 2.71
N GLY A 191 6.45 -23.16 2.39
CA GLY A 191 6.96 -21.88 1.89
C GLY A 191 6.11 -21.24 0.80
N GLY A 192 6.46 -20.01 0.42
CA GLY A 192 5.74 -19.20 -0.57
C GLY A 192 6.62 -18.69 -1.72
N SER A 193 7.96 -18.65 -1.55
CA SER A 193 8.87 -18.16 -2.60
C SER A 193 9.00 -19.13 -3.76
N ASP A 194 8.96 -20.44 -3.49
CA ASP A 194 8.95 -21.50 -4.50
C ASP A 194 7.55 -22.11 -4.61
N LEU A 195 6.68 -21.46 -5.37
CA LEU A 195 5.30 -21.91 -5.58
C LEU A 195 5.22 -23.29 -6.26
N ARG A 196 6.27 -23.72 -6.98
CA ARG A 196 6.29 -25.03 -7.65
C ARG A 196 6.35 -26.18 -6.64
N ALA A 197 6.81 -25.91 -5.43
CA ALA A 197 6.84 -26.87 -4.33
C ALA A 197 5.48 -26.99 -3.60
N ASN A 198 4.44 -26.27 -4.01
CA ASN A 198 3.11 -26.36 -3.43
C ASN A 198 2.53 -27.77 -3.63
N THR A 199 1.81 -28.24 -2.60
CA THR A 199 1.25 -29.61 -2.52
C THR A 199 -0.27 -29.64 -2.65
N THR A 200 -0.96 -28.52 -2.60
CA THR A 200 -2.40 -28.45 -2.91
C THR A 200 -2.63 -28.96 -4.31
N VAL A 201 -3.58 -29.88 -4.48
CA VAL A 201 -3.91 -30.51 -5.78
C VAL A 201 -5.27 -30.06 -6.28
N GLY A 202 -5.38 -29.90 -7.60
CA GLY A 202 -6.61 -29.63 -8.32
C GLY A 202 -7.01 -30.83 -9.18
N ARG A 203 -8.23 -31.33 -8.99
CA ARG A 203 -8.82 -32.40 -9.80
C ARG A 203 -9.91 -31.81 -10.67
N ARG A 204 -9.81 -31.97 -11.99
CA ARG A 204 -10.84 -31.52 -12.92
C ARG A 204 -12.13 -32.30 -12.72
N ILE A 205 -13.27 -31.59 -12.61
CA ILE A 205 -14.59 -32.17 -12.37
C ILE A 205 -15.58 -31.90 -13.50
N GLY A 206 -15.28 -30.97 -14.41
CA GLY A 206 -16.16 -30.67 -15.54
C GLY A 206 -15.80 -29.37 -16.22
N ARG A 207 -16.80 -28.81 -16.91
CA ARG A 207 -16.71 -27.55 -17.63
C ARG A 207 -18.05 -26.81 -17.57
N GLU A 208 -18.00 -25.49 -17.44
CA GLU A 208 -19.16 -24.61 -17.51
C GLU A 208 -18.88 -23.52 -18.54
N GLY A 209 -19.59 -23.54 -19.67
CA GLY A 209 -19.27 -22.66 -20.80
C GLY A 209 -17.85 -22.90 -21.29
N GLU A 210 -17.03 -21.86 -21.29
CA GLU A 210 -15.62 -21.90 -21.68
C GLU A 210 -14.67 -22.18 -20.50
N SER A 211 -15.18 -22.28 -19.27
CA SER A 211 -14.36 -22.39 -18.06
C SER A 211 -14.28 -23.82 -17.53
N ASP A 212 -13.07 -24.31 -17.30
CA ASP A 212 -12.83 -25.62 -16.68
C ASP A 212 -13.01 -25.54 -15.16
N LEU A 213 -13.70 -26.54 -14.61
CA LEU A 213 -14.07 -26.65 -13.20
C LEU A 213 -13.22 -27.69 -12.49
N TYR A 214 -12.82 -27.37 -11.28
CA TYR A 214 -11.94 -28.20 -10.45
C TYR A 214 -12.44 -28.31 -9.01
N GLU A 215 -12.00 -29.36 -8.33
CA GLU A 215 -12.02 -29.49 -6.88
C GLU A 215 -10.58 -29.40 -6.36
N LEU A 216 -10.36 -28.51 -5.36
CA LEU A 216 -9.06 -28.34 -4.73
C LEU A 216 -9.02 -29.05 -3.39
N THR A 217 -7.91 -29.76 -3.13
CA THR A 217 -7.64 -30.41 -1.83
C THR A 217 -6.22 -30.07 -1.39
N GLY A 218 -6.06 -29.59 -0.16
CA GLY A 218 -4.80 -29.14 0.39
C GLY A 218 -4.97 -28.00 1.37
N HIS A 219 -3.97 -27.13 1.48
CA HIS A 219 -3.99 -26.06 2.48
C HIS A 219 -3.30 -24.78 2.01
N LYS A 220 -3.62 -23.67 2.69
CA LYS A 220 -2.88 -22.42 2.56
C LYS A 220 -2.48 -21.90 3.94
N TRP A 221 -1.24 -21.41 4.05
CA TRP A 221 -0.65 -20.97 5.32
C TRP A 221 -0.88 -19.49 5.63
N PHE A 222 -0.98 -18.64 4.59
CA PHE A 222 -1.42 -17.26 4.67
C PHE A 222 -2.59 -17.05 3.71
N PHE A 223 -3.80 -17.03 4.27
CA PHE A 223 -5.05 -16.79 3.58
C PHE A 223 -5.57 -15.43 4.03
N SER A 224 -5.16 -14.38 3.29
CA SER A 224 -5.42 -13.00 3.69
C SER A 224 -6.84 -12.57 3.41
N ALA A 225 -7.40 -11.70 4.29
CA ALA A 225 -8.78 -11.24 4.24
C ALA A 225 -9.77 -12.41 4.09
N PRO A 226 -9.80 -13.37 5.04
CA PRO A 226 -10.51 -14.63 4.90
C PRO A 226 -12.03 -14.49 4.77
N MET A 227 -12.60 -13.30 4.99
CA MET A 227 -14.01 -13.00 4.74
C MET A 227 -14.29 -12.45 3.34
N SER A 228 -13.30 -12.37 2.46
CA SER A 228 -13.51 -12.04 1.04
C SER A 228 -14.47 -13.03 0.37
N ASP A 229 -15.14 -12.58 -0.68
CA ASP A 229 -16.17 -13.35 -1.39
C ASP A 229 -15.60 -14.42 -2.31
N GLY A 230 -14.35 -14.24 -2.76
CA GLY A 230 -13.61 -15.21 -3.54
C GLY A 230 -12.10 -14.99 -3.43
N PHE A 231 -11.32 -16.00 -3.89
CA PHE A 231 -9.88 -16.03 -3.71
C PHE A 231 -9.17 -16.55 -4.94
N PHE A 232 -8.12 -15.86 -5.36
CA PHE A 232 -7.14 -16.46 -6.25
C PHE A 232 -6.18 -17.35 -5.47
N THR A 233 -5.89 -18.53 -5.99
CA THR A 233 -4.96 -19.49 -5.40
C THR A 233 -4.27 -20.33 -6.46
N THR A 234 -3.27 -21.11 -6.06
CA THR A 234 -2.58 -22.05 -6.93
C THR A 234 -2.71 -23.49 -6.42
N ALA A 235 -2.81 -24.45 -7.35
CA ALA A 235 -2.79 -25.87 -7.05
C ALA A 235 -2.07 -26.65 -8.16
N GLN A 236 -1.53 -27.82 -7.84
CA GLN A 236 -0.94 -28.74 -8.78
C GLN A 236 -2.02 -29.47 -9.56
N THR A 237 -1.86 -29.56 -10.87
CA THR A 237 -2.65 -30.42 -11.77
C THR A 237 -1.72 -31.38 -12.47
N GLN A 238 -2.27 -32.24 -13.34
CA GLN A 238 -1.45 -33.13 -14.17
C GLN A 238 -0.51 -32.41 -15.16
N HIS A 239 -0.80 -31.10 -15.45
CA HIS A 239 0.01 -30.29 -16.36
C HIS A 239 0.92 -29.29 -15.59
N GLY A 240 0.94 -29.37 -14.26
CA GLY A 240 1.75 -28.50 -13.39
C GLY A 240 0.91 -27.50 -12.60
N ILE A 241 1.60 -26.57 -11.96
CA ILE A 241 0.95 -25.59 -11.10
C ILE A 241 0.06 -24.65 -11.93
N SER A 242 -1.20 -24.55 -11.53
CA SER A 242 -2.25 -23.79 -12.21
C SER A 242 -2.89 -22.77 -11.28
N CYS A 243 -3.47 -21.71 -11.85
CA CYS A 243 -4.16 -20.66 -11.09
C CYS A 243 -5.66 -20.94 -11.07
N PHE A 244 -6.26 -20.75 -9.89
CA PHE A 244 -7.68 -20.99 -9.67
C PHE A 244 -8.33 -19.82 -8.95
N PHE A 245 -9.61 -19.62 -9.24
CA PHE A 245 -10.48 -18.78 -8.44
C PHE A 245 -11.45 -19.64 -7.63
N VAL A 246 -11.47 -19.45 -6.31
CA VAL A 246 -12.28 -20.20 -5.35
C VAL A 246 -13.31 -19.24 -4.75
N PRO A 247 -14.59 -19.29 -5.18
CA PRO A 247 -15.64 -18.47 -4.57
C PRO A 247 -16.02 -19.02 -3.19
N ARG A 248 -16.43 -18.16 -2.27
CA ARG A 248 -16.95 -18.54 -0.94
C ARG A 248 -18.25 -19.32 -1.02
N TRP A 249 -19.10 -18.91 -1.93
CA TRP A 249 -20.39 -19.54 -2.23
C TRP A 249 -20.34 -20.08 -3.64
N LYS A 250 -20.73 -21.35 -3.79
CA LYS A 250 -20.85 -21.97 -5.11
C LYS A 250 -22.01 -21.36 -5.91
N PRO A 251 -22.06 -21.53 -7.23
CA PRO A 251 -23.18 -21.06 -8.06
C PRO A 251 -24.56 -21.56 -7.62
N ASP A 252 -24.62 -22.75 -7.02
CA ASP A 252 -25.85 -23.35 -6.47
C ASP A 252 -26.29 -22.73 -5.11
N GLY A 253 -25.59 -21.72 -4.62
CA GLY A 253 -25.87 -21.06 -3.35
C GLY A 253 -25.35 -21.80 -2.10
N ALA A 254 -24.74 -22.97 -2.26
CA ALA A 254 -24.13 -23.70 -1.15
C ALA A 254 -22.76 -23.12 -0.78
N ARG A 255 -22.40 -23.23 0.50
CA ARG A 255 -21.06 -22.85 0.96
C ARG A 255 -20.01 -23.75 0.33
N ASN A 256 -18.90 -23.13 -0.08
CA ASN A 256 -17.77 -23.88 -0.62
C ASN A 256 -16.96 -24.56 0.48
N ARG A 257 -16.23 -25.61 0.13
CA ARG A 257 -15.53 -26.51 1.07
C ARG A 257 -14.08 -26.05 1.33
N PHE A 258 -13.94 -24.83 1.87
CA PHE A 258 -12.70 -24.39 2.48
C PHE A 258 -12.94 -23.92 3.92
N PHE A 259 -12.03 -24.25 4.82
CA PHE A 259 -12.25 -24.20 6.24
C PHE A 259 -11.14 -23.42 6.93
N LEU A 260 -11.52 -22.35 7.65
CA LEU A 260 -10.59 -21.54 8.41
C LEU A 260 -10.18 -22.30 9.69
N GLN A 261 -8.87 -22.43 9.92
CA GLN A 261 -8.35 -23.20 11.06
C GLN A 261 -8.07 -22.28 12.25
N ARG A 262 -7.35 -21.19 12.02
CA ARG A 262 -7.09 -20.14 13.01
C ARG A 262 -6.71 -18.84 12.31
N LEU A 263 -6.76 -17.73 13.05
CA LEU A 263 -6.16 -16.46 12.62
C LEU A 263 -4.71 -16.37 13.08
N LYS A 264 -3.90 -15.65 12.31
CA LYS A 264 -2.51 -15.33 12.66
C LYS A 264 -2.48 -14.17 13.65
N ASP A 265 -1.78 -14.32 14.76
CA ASP A 265 -1.39 -13.20 15.63
C ASP A 265 -0.16 -12.54 15.00
N LYS A 266 -0.32 -11.31 14.52
CA LYS A 266 0.67 -10.62 13.67
C LYS A 266 1.30 -9.45 14.40
N CYS A 267 2.54 -9.10 14.02
CA CYS A 267 3.22 -7.91 14.49
C CYS A 267 2.45 -6.62 14.11
N GLY A 268 2.13 -6.47 12.82
CA GLY A 268 1.35 -5.39 12.24
C GLY A 268 0.20 -5.91 11.39
N ASN A 269 -0.49 -5.04 10.64
CA ASN A 269 -1.68 -5.37 9.85
C ASN A 269 -2.77 -6.04 10.72
N ARG A 270 -2.92 -5.53 11.95
CA ARG A 270 -3.73 -6.20 12.98
C ARG A 270 -5.22 -5.99 12.81
N SER A 271 -5.63 -4.88 12.21
CA SER A 271 -7.03 -4.63 11.86
C SER A 271 -7.56 -5.58 10.80
N ASN A 272 -6.69 -6.12 9.93
CA ASN A 272 -7.02 -7.14 8.94
C ASN A 272 -6.74 -8.56 9.46
N ALA A 273 -7.59 -9.52 9.09
CA ALA A 273 -7.41 -10.93 9.38
C ALA A 273 -6.51 -11.62 8.34
N SER A 274 -5.74 -12.60 8.79
CA SER A 274 -5.06 -13.59 7.95
C SER A 274 -5.20 -14.95 8.60
N SER A 275 -5.62 -15.98 7.86
CA SER A 275 -5.91 -17.30 8.41
C SER A 275 -5.01 -18.39 7.84
N GLU A 276 -5.01 -19.54 8.51
CA GLU A 276 -4.67 -20.84 7.94
C GLU A 276 -5.96 -21.45 7.42
N THR A 277 -5.91 -22.05 6.23
CA THR A 277 -7.13 -22.55 5.56
C THR A 277 -6.86 -23.91 4.93
N GLU A 278 -7.79 -24.85 5.11
CA GLU A 278 -7.78 -26.18 4.48
C GLU A 278 -8.83 -26.24 3.37
N PHE A 279 -8.49 -26.87 2.25
CA PHE A 279 -9.39 -27.18 1.15
C PHE A 279 -9.73 -28.67 1.18
N GLU A 280 -11.01 -29.00 1.20
CA GLU A 280 -11.51 -30.38 1.20
C GLU A 280 -12.45 -30.63 0.02
N GLY A 281 -11.94 -30.61 -1.20
CA GLY A 281 -12.76 -30.62 -2.41
C GLY A 281 -13.43 -29.26 -2.65
N ALA A 282 -12.68 -28.17 -2.47
CA ALA A 282 -13.18 -26.83 -2.72
C ALA A 282 -13.42 -26.61 -4.22
N TRP A 283 -14.65 -26.27 -4.59
CA TRP A 283 -15.00 -25.96 -5.96
C TRP A 283 -14.26 -24.70 -6.45
N ALA A 284 -13.71 -24.78 -7.65
CA ALA A 284 -12.87 -23.73 -8.21
C ALA A 284 -13.00 -23.65 -9.73
N VAL A 285 -12.74 -22.46 -10.28
CA VAL A 285 -12.64 -22.20 -11.72
C VAL A 285 -11.18 -22.01 -12.09
N LEU A 286 -10.72 -22.64 -13.16
CA LEU A 286 -9.38 -22.41 -13.73
C LEU A 286 -9.31 -20.98 -14.29
N VAL A 287 -8.21 -20.29 -13.98
CA VAL A 287 -7.92 -18.95 -14.49
C VAL A 287 -6.66 -18.98 -15.34
N GLY A 288 -6.79 -18.59 -16.61
CA GLY A 288 -5.73 -18.71 -17.60
C GLY A 288 -5.53 -20.16 -18.05
N GLU A 289 -4.31 -20.50 -18.43
CA GLU A 289 -3.95 -21.82 -18.96
C GLU A 289 -3.50 -22.77 -17.84
N GLU A 290 -3.91 -24.05 -17.94
CA GLU A 290 -3.45 -25.10 -17.04
C GLU A 290 -1.93 -25.28 -17.15
N GLY A 291 -1.24 -25.44 -16.02
CA GLY A 291 0.23 -25.54 -15.96
C GLY A 291 0.97 -24.19 -15.98
N HIS A 292 0.27 -23.07 -16.25
CA HIS A 292 0.87 -21.73 -16.32
C HIS A 292 0.49 -20.83 -15.13
N GLY A 293 0.05 -21.40 -14.02
CA GLY A 293 -0.50 -20.68 -12.87
C GLY A 293 0.46 -19.68 -12.22
N VAL A 294 1.77 -19.96 -12.20
CA VAL A 294 2.77 -19.00 -11.68
C VAL A 294 2.81 -17.73 -12.52
N ARG A 295 2.77 -17.85 -13.85
CA ARG A 295 2.74 -16.70 -14.75
C ARG A 295 1.46 -15.90 -14.55
N THR A 296 0.32 -16.56 -14.53
CA THR A 296 -1.00 -15.94 -14.36
C THR A 296 -1.08 -15.12 -13.05
N ILE A 297 -0.59 -15.67 -11.94
CA ILE A 297 -0.65 -14.99 -10.65
C ILE A 297 0.36 -13.83 -10.53
N LEU A 298 1.53 -13.97 -11.15
CA LEU A 298 2.56 -12.93 -11.14
C LEU A 298 2.15 -11.67 -11.91
N GLU A 299 1.32 -11.78 -12.93
CA GLU A 299 0.76 -10.63 -13.64
C GLU A 299 -0.13 -9.77 -12.72
N SER A 300 -0.88 -10.40 -11.79
CA SER A 300 -1.60 -9.68 -10.74
C SER A 300 -0.65 -9.11 -9.67
N ALA A 301 0.48 -9.76 -9.43
CA ALA A 301 1.44 -9.36 -8.42
C ALA A 301 2.14 -8.00 -8.74
N ASP A 302 2.25 -7.60 -10.00
CA ASP A 302 2.84 -6.31 -10.34
C ASP A 302 1.98 -5.13 -9.83
N TYR A 303 0.66 -5.29 -9.79
CA TYR A 303 -0.27 -4.30 -9.20
C TYR A 303 -0.15 -4.24 -7.68
N THR A 304 -0.03 -5.38 -7.00
CA THR A 304 0.17 -5.39 -5.54
C THR A 304 1.55 -4.89 -5.14
N ARG A 305 2.59 -5.13 -5.95
CA ARG A 305 3.95 -4.60 -5.74
C ARG A 305 4.00 -3.08 -5.88
N LEU A 306 3.27 -2.51 -6.86
CA LEU A 306 3.07 -1.06 -6.94
C LEU A 306 2.46 -0.53 -5.64
N ASP A 307 1.41 -1.18 -5.14
CA ASP A 307 0.75 -0.77 -3.89
C ASP A 307 1.67 -0.82 -2.67
N PHE A 308 2.55 -1.81 -2.59
CA PHE A 308 3.50 -1.86 -1.48
C PHE A 308 4.60 -0.81 -1.58
N ALA A 309 5.02 -0.45 -2.80
CA ALA A 309 5.91 0.69 -3.01
C ALA A 309 5.25 2.01 -2.60
N ILE A 310 3.97 2.20 -2.98
CA ILE A 310 3.14 3.36 -2.60
C ILE A 310 2.88 3.37 -1.10
N GLY A 311 2.42 2.26 -0.51
CA GLY A 311 2.12 2.14 0.91
C GLY A 311 3.35 2.37 1.78
N SER A 312 4.54 1.95 1.33
CA SER A 312 5.80 2.22 2.02
C SER A 312 6.20 3.70 1.95
N ALA A 313 6.02 4.35 0.79
CA ALA A 313 6.22 5.80 0.66
C ALA A 313 5.24 6.58 1.56
N ALA A 314 3.99 6.13 1.65
CA ALA A 314 2.98 6.70 2.54
C ALA A 314 3.33 6.56 4.03
N LEU A 315 3.86 5.39 4.44
CA LEU A 315 4.36 5.16 5.81
C LEU A 315 5.53 6.09 6.14
N ILE A 316 6.49 6.24 5.23
CA ILE A 316 7.62 7.17 5.35
C ILE A 316 7.09 8.60 5.52
N ARG A 317 6.16 9.01 4.66
CA ARG A 317 5.55 10.36 4.73
C ARG A 317 4.84 10.61 6.05
N GLN A 318 4.02 9.68 6.51
CA GLN A 318 3.28 9.84 7.75
C GLN A 318 4.20 9.87 8.97
N ALA A 319 5.25 9.05 8.99
CA ALA A 319 6.25 9.06 10.05
C ALA A 319 6.99 10.42 10.11
N LEU A 320 7.40 10.94 8.95
CA LEU A 320 8.01 12.26 8.83
C LEU A 320 7.04 13.36 9.28
N ASN A 321 5.76 13.31 8.89
CA ASN A 321 4.75 14.28 9.31
C ASN A 321 4.62 14.32 10.83
N LEU A 322 4.56 13.18 11.50
CA LEU A 322 4.47 13.07 12.94
C LEU A 322 5.73 13.61 13.63
N ALA A 323 6.92 13.28 13.13
CA ALA A 323 8.19 13.73 13.68
C ALA A 323 8.38 15.25 13.52
N THR A 324 8.10 15.79 12.33
CA THR A 324 8.21 17.25 12.07
C THR A 324 7.17 18.04 12.86
N PHE A 325 5.93 17.55 12.92
CA PHE A 325 4.86 18.17 13.70
C PHE A 325 5.21 18.18 15.18
N HIS A 326 5.75 17.07 15.71
CA HIS A 326 6.25 17.03 17.09
C HIS A 326 7.36 18.05 17.32
N ALA A 327 8.37 18.08 16.45
CA ALA A 327 9.51 18.99 16.58
C ALA A 327 9.13 20.48 16.48
N GLN A 328 8.04 20.80 15.79
CA GLN A 328 7.48 22.17 15.71
C GLN A 328 6.78 22.63 16.98
N HIS A 329 6.28 21.71 17.83
CA HIS A 329 5.47 22.02 19.01
C HIS A 329 6.19 21.76 20.33
N ARG A 330 7.08 20.77 20.36
CA ARG A 330 7.82 20.38 21.57
C ARG A 330 9.03 21.26 21.79
N GLU A 331 9.20 21.74 23.01
CA GLU A 331 10.36 22.52 23.44
C GLU A 331 11.26 21.70 24.36
N ALA A 332 12.56 21.83 24.17
CA ALA A 332 13.59 21.34 25.08
C ALA A 332 14.83 22.24 24.99
N PHE A 333 15.56 22.36 26.08
CA PHE A 333 16.78 23.20 26.16
C PHE A 333 16.53 24.66 25.70
N GLY A 334 15.34 25.20 26.03
CA GLY A 334 14.98 26.60 25.82
C GLY A 334 14.53 26.98 24.40
N LYS A 335 14.31 26.03 23.49
CA LYS A 335 13.77 26.27 22.14
C LYS A 335 13.05 25.05 21.59
N ARG A 336 12.32 25.20 20.50
CA ARG A 336 11.62 24.10 19.82
C ARG A 336 12.63 23.08 19.28
N LEU A 337 12.24 21.80 19.27
CA LEU A 337 13.14 20.75 18.78
C LEU A 337 13.60 20.99 17.34
N ILE A 338 12.72 21.50 16.48
CA ILE A 338 13.05 21.80 15.07
C ILE A 338 14.13 22.88 14.90
N GLU A 339 14.38 23.70 15.92
CA GLU A 339 15.40 24.77 15.90
C GLU A 339 16.79 24.25 16.28
N HIS A 340 16.90 23.01 16.79
CA HIS A 340 18.17 22.40 17.12
C HIS A 340 18.87 21.85 15.86
N PRO A 341 20.16 22.17 15.65
CA PRO A 341 20.88 21.79 14.42
C PRO A 341 20.86 20.29 14.14
N MET A 342 21.07 19.44 15.15
CA MET A 342 21.03 17.98 14.97
C MET A 342 19.64 17.49 14.56
N MET A 343 18.58 17.93 15.24
CA MET A 343 17.21 17.58 14.88
C MET A 343 16.87 18.03 13.47
N LYS A 344 17.30 19.23 13.07
CA LYS A 344 17.10 19.75 11.72
C LYS A 344 17.80 18.88 10.67
N ASN A 345 19.04 18.45 10.92
CA ASN A 345 19.77 17.56 10.03
C ASN A 345 19.04 16.22 9.88
N THR A 346 18.59 15.61 10.99
CA THR A 346 17.81 14.36 10.97
C THR A 346 16.52 14.52 10.18
N LEU A 347 15.73 15.55 10.48
CA LEU A 347 14.45 15.78 9.77
C LEU A 347 14.66 16.07 8.28
N ALA A 348 15.72 16.78 7.90
CA ALA A 348 16.07 17.02 6.50
C ALA A 348 16.42 15.71 5.78
N ASP A 349 17.20 14.83 6.42
CA ASP A 349 17.56 13.53 5.87
C ASP A 349 16.33 12.62 5.65
N LEU A 350 15.43 12.57 6.64
CA LEU A 350 14.14 11.88 6.50
C LEU A 350 13.25 12.49 5.41
N ALA A 351 13.30 13.82 5.22
CA ALA A 351 12.55 14.51 4.17
C ALA A 351 13.05 14.12 2.77
N LEU A 352 14.37 14.01 2.58
CA LEU A 352 14.96 13.51 1.32
C LEU A 352 14.47 12.09 1.01
N GLU A 353 14.44 11.20 2.00
CA GLU A 353 13.91 9.83 1.82
C GLU A 353 12.43 9.82 1.43
N SER A 354 11.62 10.67 2.09
CA SER A 354 10.18 10.76 1.83
C SER A 354 9.89 11.24 0.40
N GLU A 355 10.57 12.30 -0.03
CA GLU A 355 10.38 12.84 -1.39
C GLU A 355 10.85 11.84 -2.44
N ALA A 356 12.00 11.20 -2.23
CA ALA A 356 12.55 10.20 -3.13
C ALA A 356 11.67 8.94 -3.24
N ALA A 357 11.11 8.47 -2.12
CA ALA A 357 10.20 7.32 -2.11
C ALA A 357 8.90 7.62 -2.86
N THR A 358 8.33 8.82 -2.67
CA THR A 358 7.13 9.28 -3.38
C THR A 358 7.41 9.44 -4.88
N ALA A 359 8.54 10.05 -5.25
CA ALA A 359 8.95 10.23 -6.63
C ALA A 359 9.06 8.89 -7.39
N LEU A 360 9.70 7.89 -6.75
CA LEU A 360 9.88 6.56 -7.32
C LEU A 360 8.56 5.82 -7.50
N ALA A 361 7.70 5.82 -6.48
CA ALA A 361 6.41 5.14 -6.52
C ALA A 361 5.45 5.75 -7.56
N MET A 362 5.38 7.08 -7.63
CA MET A 362 4.52 7.77 -8.59
C MET A 362 5.05 7.67 -10.03
N ARG A 363 6.38 7.64 -10.23
CA ARG A 363 6.97 7.38 -11.54
C ARG A 363 6.63 5.97 -12.04
N LEU A 364 6.66 4.97 -11.15
CA LEU A 364 6.20 3.61 -11.47
C LEU A 364 4.72 3.59 -11.85
N ALA A 365 3.86 4.29 -11.09
CA ALA A 365 2.44 4.38 -11.41
C ALA A 365 2.20 5.02 -12.79
N GLY A 366 2.98 6.05 -13.14
CA GLY A 366 2.93 6.69 -14.46
C GLY A 366 3.42 5.78 -15.59
N ALA A 367 4.46 4.97 -15.34
CA ALA A 367 4.91 3.97 -16.31
C ALA A 367 3.84 2.90 -16.55
N MET A 368 3.22 2.39 -15.48
CA MET A 368 2.15 1.41 -15.55
C MET A 368 0.93 1.94 -16.32
N ASP A 369 0.54 3.19 -16.08
CA ASP A 369 -0.58 3.83 -16.77
C ASP A 369 -0.40 3.91 -18.30
N ARG A 370 0.83 4.09 -18.74
CA ARG A 370 1.19 4.21 -20.16
C ARG A 370 1.63 2.89 -20.81
N SER A 371 1.72 1.82 -20.04
CA SER A 371 2.36 0.55 -20.47
C SER A 371 1.63 -0.20 -21.59
N GLU A 372 0.33 0.04 -21.77
CA GLU A 372 -0.45 -0.60 -22.84
C GLU A 372 -0.23 0.08 -24.21
N GLN A 373 0.10 1.38 -24.24
CA GLN A 373 0.23 2.16 -25.47
C GLN A 373 1.70 2.45 -25.82
N ASP A 374 2.63 2.29 -24.89
CA ASP A 374 4.04 2.64 -25.04
C ASP A 374 4.94 1.49 -24.60
N GLU A 375 5.65 0.89 -25.55
CA GLU A 375 6.55 -0.24 -25.33
C GLU A 375 7.69 0.12 -24.37
N SER A 376 8.24 1.35 -24.42
CA SER A 376 9.30 1.79 -23.50
C SER A 376 8.79 1.85 -22.06
N GLN A 377 7.56 2.32 -21.86
CA GLN A 377 6.92 2.35 -20.55
C GLN A 377 6.55 0.95 -20.06
N ARG A 378 6.19 0.04 -20.95
CA ARG A 378 5.95 -1.37 -20.61
C ARG A 378 7.23 -2.05 -20.13
N LEU A 379 8.34 -1.84 -20.82
CA LEU A 379 9.67 -2.35 -20.43
C LEU A 379 10.14 -1.72 -19.12
N LEU A 380 9.95 -0.40 -18.98
CA LEU A 380 10.27 0.30 -17.73
C LEU A 380 9.43 -0.23 -16.56
N THR A 381 8.12 -0.41 -16.73
CA THR A 381 7.23 -0.96 -15.70
C THR A 381 7.75 -2.31 -15.23
N ARG A 382 8.14 -3.18 -16.13
CA ARG A 382 8.58 -4.54 -15.79
C ARG A 382 9.81 -4.56 -14.88
N ILE A 383 10.79 -3.70 -15.11
CA ILE A 383 12.01 -3.65 -14.30
C ILE A 383 11.85 -2.72 -13.09
N LEU A 384 11.12 -1.61 -13.21
CA LEU A 384 10.95 -0.64 -12.14
C LEU A 384 10.05 -1.16 -11.01
N THR A 385 9.10 -2.05 -11.29
CA THR A 385 8.22 -2.65 -10.28
C THR A 385 9.00 -3.34 -9.16
N PRO A 386 9.87 -4.34 -9.42
CA PRO A 386 10.66 -4.97 -8.37
C PRO A 386 11.69 -4.00 -7.75
N VAL A 387 12.23 -3.04 -8.50
CA VAL A 387 13.15 -2.01 -7.99
C VAL A 387 12.46 -1.13 -6.96
N ALA A 388 11.31 -0.56 -7.29
CA ALA A 388 10.56 0.34 -6.40
C ALA A 388 10.03 -0.41 -5.17
N LYS A 389 9.51 -1.63 -5.35
CA LYS A 389 9.05 -2.48 -4.26
C LYS A 389 10.19 -2.82 -3.31
N TYR A 390 11.35 -3.24 -3.84
CA TYR A 390 12.52 -3.51 -3.00
C TYR A 390 12.92 -2.28 -2.20
N TRP A 391 13.14 -1.16 -2.88
CA TRP A 391 13.76 0.01 -2.26
C TRP A 391 12.85 0.70 -1.24
N ASN A 392 11.65 1.10 -1.64
CA ASN A 392 10.73 1.81 -0.74
C ASN A 392 10.37 0.96 0.48
N CYS A 393 10.07 -0.34 0.27
CA CYS A 393 9.74 -1.22 1.40
C CYS A 393 10.94 -1.44 2.33
N LYS A 394 12.17 -1.46 1.79
CA LYS A 394 13.39 -1.63 2.58
C LYS A 394 13.74 -0.38 3.39
N ARG A 395 13.43 0.80 2.86
CA ARG A 395 13.69 2.09 3.54
C ARG A 395 12.67 2.41 4.62
N ALA A 396 11.40 2.04 4.43
CA ALA A 396 10.32 2.40 5.34
C ALA A 396 10.57 2.03 6.82
N PRO A 397 10.99 0.81 7.19
CA PRO A 397 11.26 0.48 8.59
C PRO A 397 12.31 1.38 9.24
N LEU A 398 13.38 1.72 8.51
CA LEU A 398 14.48 2.54 9.01
C LEU A 398 14.04 3.99 9.23
N VAL A 399 13.28 4.55 8.28
CA VAL A 399 12.76 5.92 8.38
C VAL A 399 11.73 6.04 9.52
N VAL A 400 10.85 5.04 9.66
CA VAL A 400 9.83 5.04 10.73
C VAL A 400 10.50 4.91 12.11
N GLU A 401 11.57 4.12 12.23
CA GLU A 401 12.36 4.00 13.47
C GLU A 401 13.00 5.32 13.86
N GLU A 402 13.71 5.97 12.96
CA GLU A 402 14.34 7.26 13.22
C GLU A 402 13.32 8.36 13.57
N ALA A 403 12.19 8.38 12.85
CA ALA A 403 11.09 9.31 13.15
C ALA A 403 10.48 9.05 14.54
N LEU A 404 10.43 7.79 14.98
CA LEU A 404 10.02 7.41 16.33
C LEU A 404 10.99 7.99 17.36
N GLU A 405 12.31 7.88 17.14
CA GLU A 405 13.32 8.48 18.02
C GLU A 405 13.19 10.00 18.11
N CYS A 406 12.91 10.70 17.01
CA CYS A 406 12.68 12.15 16.99
C CYS A 406 11.55 12.59 17.94
N ILE A 407 10.55 11.73 18.17
CA ILE A 407 9.41 12.01 19.08
C ILE A 407 9.74 11.56 20.51
N GLY A 408 10.53 10.51 20.66
CA GLY A 408 10.92 9.94 21.95
C GLY A 408 9.87 8.99 22.54
N GLY A 409 9.88 8.82 23.87
CA GLY A 409 9.07 7.82 24.57
C GLY A 409 7.57 7.83 24.27
N ASN A 410 7.00 8.99 23.96
CA ASN A 410 5.58 9.08 23.58
C ASN A 410 5.26 8.34 22.28
N ALA A 411 6.21 8.20 21.37
CA ALA A 411 6.02 7.45 20.12
C ALA A 411 6.02 5.93 20.31
N TYR A 412 6.48 5.45 21.46
CA TYR A 412 6.61 4.02 21.75
C TYR A 412 5.37 3.42 22.43
N ILE A 413 4.42 4.25 22.86
CA ILE A 413 3.19 3.82 23.51
C ILE A 413 2.02 3.80 22.51
N GLU A 414 1.05 2.89 22.75
CA GLU A 414 -0.06 2.61 21.81
C GLU A 414 -1.05 3.77 21.63
N GLU A 415 -1.04 4.77 22.50
CA GLU A 415 -1.83 6.00 22.37
C GLU A 415 -1.33 6.90 21.25
N HIS A 416 -0.05 6.73 20.84
CA HIS A 416 0.54 7.48 19.74
C HIS A 416 0.54 6.65 18.45
N PRO A 417 0.14 7.19 17.29
CA PRO A 417 0.03 6.45 16.04
C PRO A 417 1.37 5.87 15.55
N MET A 418 2.52 6.40 15.98
CA MET A 418 3.84 5.95 15.57
C MET A 418 4.12 4.49 15.97
N ALA A 419 3.67 4.05 17.15
CA ALA A 419 3.84 2.66 17.59
C ALA A 419 3.22 1.68 16.60
N ARG A 420 2.03 2.00 16.07
CA ARG A 420 1.40 1.23 14.99
C ARG A 420 2.19 1.29 13.69
N LEU A 421 2.59 2.49 13.23
CA LEU A 421 3.37 2.64 11.99
C LEU A 421 4.67 1.81 12.02
N TYR A 422 5.36 1.78 13.16
CA TYR A 422 6.56 0.98 13.35
C TYR A 422 6.28 -0.52 13.15
N ARG A 423 5.16 -1.04 13.65
CA ARG A 423 4.77 -2.43 13.44
C ARG A 423 4.29 -2.73 12.02
N GLU A 424 3.73 -1.75 11.32
CA GLU A 424 3.27 -1.90 9.93
C GLU A 424 4.43 -1.98 8.93
N ALA A 425 5.48 -1.20 9.12
CA ALA A 425 6.53 -1.01 8.13
C ALA A 425 7.24 -2.31 7.68
N PRO A 426 7.57 -3.29 8.55
CA PRO A 426 8.31 -4.49 8.14
C PRO A 426 7.58 -5.40 7.17
N ILE A 427 6.23 -5.50 7.20
CA ILE A 427 5.49 -6.49 6.40
C ILE A 427 5.68 -6.25 4.90
N ASN A 428 5.81 -4.99 4.48
CA ASN A 428 5.96 -4.63 3.08
C ASN A 428 7.26 -5.17 2.47
N THR A 429 8.27 -5.50 3.28
CA THR A 429 9.50 -6.16 2.78
C THR A 429 9.34 -7.65 2.51
N ILE A 430 8.24 -8.27 3.00
CA ILE A 430 8.05 -9.73 3.04
C ILE A 430 7.07 -10.20 1.98
N TRP A 431 5.83 -9.69 2.00
CA TRP A 431 4.77 -10.17 1.10
C TRP A 431 5.02 -9.77 -0.36
N GLU A 432 4.42 -10.53 -1.30
CA GLU A 432 4.60 -10.42 -2.76
C GLU A 432 6.07 -10.51 -3.21
N GLY A 433 6.85 -11.21 -2.42
CA GLY A 433 8.28 -11.44 -2.65
C GLY A 433 9.17 -10.64 -1.71
N THR A 434 10.03 -11.36 -0.99
CA THR A 434 11.04 -10.75 -0.11
C THR A 434 12.08 -9.95 -0.91
N SER A 435 12.92 -9.20 -0.20
CA SER A 435 14.00 -8.41 -0.80
C SER A 435 14.86 -9.19 -1.80
N ASN A 436 15.25 -10.44 -1.47
CA ASN A 436 16.03 -11.27 -2.39
C ASN A 436 15.23 -11.63 -3.64
N MET A 437 13.93 -11.93 -3.49
CA MET A 437 13.08 -12.27 -4.63
C MET A 437 12.93 -11.08 -5.59
N MET A 438 12.83 -9.86 -5.06
CA MET A 438 12.77 -8.64 -5.88
C MET A 438 14.09 -8.41 -6.63
N CYS A 439 15.24 -8.54 -5.95
CA CYS A 439 16.54 -8.39 -6.59
C CYS A 439 16.79 -9.47 -7.66
N MET A 440 16.38 -10.71 -7.42
CA MET A 440 16.43 -11.77 -8.44
C MET A 440 15.49 -11.48 -9.62
N ASP A 441 14.32 -10.87 -9.37
CA ASP A 441 13.38 -10.50 -10.44
C ASP A 441 13.95 -9.37 -11.31
N VAL A 442 14.71 -8.42 -10.74
CA VAL A 442 15.48 -7.42 -11.49
C VAL A 442 16.51 -8.08 -12.41
N VAL A 443 17.35 -8.99 -11.88
CA VAL A 443 18.34 -9.72 -12.69
C VAL A 443 17.68 -10.50 -13.82
N ARG A 444 16.59 -11.23 -13.52
CA ARG A 444 15.82 -11.96 -14.53
C ARG A 444 15.19 -11.05 -15.59
N SER A 445 14.78 -9.83 -15.21
CA SER A 445 14.25 -8.85 -16.17
C SER A 445 15.31 -8.41 -17.16
N VAL A 446 16.54 -8.16 -16.68
CA VAL A 446 17.71 -7.82 -17.52
C VAL A 446 18.05 -9.00 -18.46
N GLU A 447 18.07 -10.23 -17.96
CA GLU A 447 18.46 -11.41 -18.74
C GLU A 447 17.41 -11.82 -19.78
N ARG A 448 16.13 -11.73 -19.45
CA ARG A 448 15.05 -12.36 -20.22
C ARG A 448 14.17 -11.40 -21.00
N MET A 449 14.31 -10.09 -20.77
CA MET A 449 13.50 -9.09 -21.45
C MET A 449 14.38 -8.06 -22.14
N PRO A 450 14.70 -8.28 -23.43
CA PRO A 450 15.51 -7.32 -24.21
C PRO A 450 14.90 -5.93 -24.13
N GLY A 451 15.74 -4.93 -23.87
CA GLY A 451 15.35 -3.52 -23.73
C GLY A 451 14.92 -3.08 -22.33
N ALA A 452 14.68 -3.99 -21.38
CA ALA A 452 14.28 -3.58 -20.02
C ALA A 452 15.38 -2.80 -19.30
N LEU A 453 16.63 -3.22 -19.44
CA LEU A 453 17.78 -2.48 -18.90
C LEU A 453 17.91 -1.11 -19.57
N ASP A 454 17.79 -1.05 -20.90
CA ASP A 454 17.95 0.19 -21.64
C ASP A 454 16.83 1.18 -21.25
N ALA A 455 15.59 0.72 -21.09
CA ALA A 455 14.46 1.56 -20.67
C ALA A 455 14.68 2.23 -19.30
N ILE A 456 15.22 1.51 -18.31
CA ILE A 456 15.50 2.11 -16.99
C ILE A 456 16.75 2.98 -17.01
N LEU A 457 17.78 2.63 -17.81
CA LEU A 457 18.96 3.47 -17.99
C LEU A 457 18.63 4.78 -18.70
N ASP A 458 17.73 4.75 -19.68
CA ASP A 458 17.27 5.95 -20.38
C ASP A 458 16.50 6.87 -19.43
N GLU A 459 15.62 6.34 -18.57
CA GLU A 459 14.94 7.10 -17.52
C GLU A 459 15.95 7.77 -16.55
N ILE A 460 17.00 7.04 -16.16
CA ILE A 460 18.07 7.58 -15.31
C ILE A 460 18.83 8.68 -16.06
N ARG A 461 19.22 8.46 -17.31
CA ARG A 461 19.98 9.39 -18.14
C ARG A 461 19.27 10.71 -18.42
N LEU A 462 17.93 10.76 -18.33
CA LEU A 462 17.18 12.02 -18.42
C LEU A 462 17.66 13.07 -17.41
N GLY A 463 18.15 12.64 -16.24
CA GLY A 463 18.71 13.56 -15.23
C GLY A 463 20.14 14.03 -15.51
N ALA A 464 20.88 13.38 -16.41
CA ALA A 464 22.29 13.65 -16.62
C ALA A 464 22.57 15.06 -17.19
N SER A 465 21.61 15.69 -17.86
CA SER A 465 21.71 17.07 -18.34
C SER A 465 21.66 18.09 -17.19
N ALA A 466 21.00 17.77 -16.09
CA ALA A 466 20.91 18.61 -14.92
C ALA A 466 22.11 18.37 -13.96
N ASP A 467 22.57 17.10 -13.85
CA ASP A 467 23.73 16.74 -13.04
C ASP A 467 24.51 15.59 -13.70
N SER A 468 25.76 15.86 -14.11
CA SER A 468 26.60 14.90 -14.82
C SER A 468 26.96 13.64 -14.03
N ARG A 469 26.89 13.69 -12.69
CA ARG A 469 27.13 12.53 -11.81
C ARG A 469 26.15 11.39 -12.09
N ILE A 470 24.93 11.71 -12.49
CA ILE A 470 23.88 10.73 -12.87
C ILE A 470 24.32 9.92 -14.10
N GLY A 471 25.00 10.56 -15.07
CA GLY A 471 25.56 9.86 -16.23
C GLY A 471 26.63 8.83 -15.86
N GLY A 472 27.55 9.20 -14.97
CA GLY A 472 28.54 8.27 -14.42
C GLY A 472 27.91 7.11 -13.64
N TRP A 473 26.86 7.42 -12.86
CA TRP A 473 26.09 6.43 -12.11
C TRP A 473 25.40 5.42 -13.04
N ALA A 474 24.76 5.89 -14.13
CA ALA A 474 24.14 5.04 -15.14
C ALA A 474 25.18 4.11 -15.83
N SER A 475 26.38 4.62 -16.14
CA SER A 475 27.44 3.82 -16.74
C SER A 475 27.94 2.70 -15.82
N GLU A 476 28.05 2.95 -14.52
CA GLU A 476 28.40 1.91 -13.56
C GLU A 476 27.30 0.86 -13.39
N ILE A 477 26.02 1.27 -13.39
CA ILE A 477 24.88 0.34 -13.42
C ILE A 477 24.97 -0.56 -14.66
N GLU A 478 25.17 0.03 -15.83
CA GLU A 478 25.25 -0.70 -17.10
C GLU A 478 26.39 -1.72 -17.09
N ARG A 479 27.56 -1.35 -16.57
CA ARG A 479 28.72 -2.23 -16.42
C ARG A 479 28.41 -3.46 -15.55
N ILE A 480 27.73 -3.25 -14.41
CA ILE A 480 27.33 -4.34 -13.51
C ILE A 480 26.24 -5.21 -14.14
N ALA A 481 25.23 -4.59 -14.74
CA ALA A 481 24.04 -5.28 -15.23
C ALA A 481 24.30 -6.13 -16.48
N ARG A 482 25.28 -5.74 -17.34
CA ARG A 482 25.62 -6.48 -18.55
C ARG A 482 26.53 -7.69 -18.31
N ASP A 483 27.07 -7.86 -17.11
CA ASP A 483 27.82 -9.06 -16.70
C ASP A 483 26.92 -9.95 -15.83
N PRO A 484 26.46 -11.12 -16.31
CA PRO A 484 25.51 -11.96 -15.58
C PRO A 484 26.04 -12.46 -14.23
N GLU A 485 27.32 -12.75 -14.12
CA GLU A 485 27.94 -13.24 -12.87
C GLU A 485 27.98 -12.10 -11.83
N ILE A 486 28.42 -10.92 -12.25
CA ILE A 486 28.48 -9.74 -11.39
C ILE A 486 27.06 -9.31 -11.00
N ALA A 487 26.13 -9.29 -11.94
CA ALA A 487 24.73 -8.95 -11.68
C ALA A 487 24.09 -9.88 -10.64
N ALA A 488 24.31 -11.19 -10.77
CA ALA A 488 23.79 -12.18 -9.81
C ALA A 488 24.42 -12.02 -8.41
N GLN A 489 25.75 -11.85 -8.33
CA GLN A 489 26.46 -11.66 -7.06
C GLN A 489 26.11 -10.34 -6.38
N GLN A 490 25.91 -9.27 -7.16
CA GLN A 490 25.65 -7.93 -6.67
C GLN A 490 24.18 -7.49 -6.84
N ALA A 491 23.23 -8.43 -6.95
CA ALA A 491 21.84 -8.16 -7.27
C ALA A 491 21.19 -7.10 -6.35
N ARG A 492 21.49 -7.10 -5.06
CA ARG A 492 20.99 -6.07 -4.12
C ARG A 492 21.60 -4.70 -4.40
N ARG A 493 22.94 -4.64 -4.66
CA ARG A 493 23.63 -3.39 -5.00
C ARG A 493 23.10 -2.83 -6.32
N LEU A 494 22.96 -3.69 -7.33
CA LEU A 494 22.38 -3.30 -8.63
C LEU A 494 20.99 -2.72 -8.46
N THR A 495 20.10 -3.38 -7.70
CA THR A 495 18.74 -2.92 -7.46
C THR A 495 18.70 -1.59 -6.69
N GLU A 496 19.56 -1.40 -5.68
CA GLU A 496 19.74 -0.14 -4.97
C GLU A 496 20.20 0.98 -5.91
N MET A 497 21.21 0.72 -6.74
CA MET A 497 21.72 1.70 -7.69
C MET A 497 20.68 2.12 -8.72
N LEU A 498 19.87 1.19 -9.22
CA LEU A 498 18.73 1.47 -10.11
C LEU A 498 17.71 2.37 -9.42
N ALA A 499 17.33 2.06 -8.17
CA ALA A 499 16.37 2.88 -7.42
C ALA A 499 16.90 4.30 -7.20
N LEU A 500 18.12 4.44 -6.69
CA LEU A 500 18.75 5.75 -6.46
C LEU A 500 18.93 6.54 -7.76
N GLY A 501 19.29 5.87 -8.86
CA GLY A 501 19.41 6.51 -10.16
C GLY A 501 18.10 7.09 -10.68
N VAL A 502 16.99 6.34 -10.59
CA VAL A 502 15.66 6.83 -10.97
C VAL A 502 15.22 7.96 -10.05
N GLN A 503 15.39 7.81 -8.71
CA GLN A 503 15.09 8.86 -7.75
C GLN A 503 15.86 10.15 -8.06
N ALA A 504 17.18 10.05 -8.27
CA ALA A 504 18.03 11.18 -8.61
C ALA A 504 17.57 11.88 -9.89
N SER A 505 17.29 11.11 -10.95
CA SER A 505 16.82 11.65 -12.23
C SER A 505 15.50 12.40 -12.09
N VAL A 506 14.55 11.88 -11.33
CA VAL A 506 13.26 12.55 -11.10
C VAL A 506 13.45 13.80 -10.24
N ILE A 507 14.22 13.72 -9.15
CA ILE A 507 14.43 14.82 -8.21
C ILE A 507 15.14 16.01 -8.87
N VAL A 508 16.24 15.78 -9.61
CA VAL A 508 16.97 16.90 -10.24
C VAL A 508 16.17 17.63 -11.31
N ARG A 509 15.21 16.94 -11.94
CA ARG A 509 14.35 17.53 -12.98
C ARG A 509 13.12 18.25 -12.43
N HIS A 510 12.64 17.86 -11.25
CA HIS A 510 11.29 18.24 -10.82
C HIS A 510 11.18 18.76 -9.39
N SER A 511 12.24 18.63 -8.56
CA SER A 511 12.23 19.14 -7.20
C SER A 511 12.95 20.49 -7.08
N THR A 512 13.00 21.02 -5.86
CA THR A 512 13.75 22.25 -5.57
C THR A 512 15.26 22.01 -5.62
N SER A 513 16.04 23.06 -5.91
CA SER A 513 17.49 22.97 -5.96
C SER A 513 18.11 22.52 -4.62
N ALA A 514 17.52 22.93 -3.48
CA ALA A 514 17.95 22.51 -2.16
C ALA A 514 17.84 20.99 -1.97
N VAL A 515 16.68 20.41 -2.34
CA VAL A 515 16.46 18.96 -2.29
C VAL A 515 17.37 18.23 -3.28
N ALA A 516 17.44 18.70 -4.53
CA ALA A 516 18.24 18.09 -5.58
C ALA A 516 19.74 18.01 -5.23
N SER A 517 20.33 19.13 -4.81
CA SER A 517 21.76 19.16 -4.40
C SER A 517 22.02 18.23 -3.23
N ALA A 518 21.22 18.33 -2.16
CA ALA A 518 21.40 17.51 -0.97
C ALA A 518 21.22 16.01 -1.29
N PHE A 519 20.22 15.64 -2.11
CA PHE A 519 19.99 14.25 -2.50
C PHE A 519 21.19 13.67 -3.28
N ILE A 520 21.68 14.38 -4.30
CA ILE A 520 22.79 13.91 -5.11
C ILE A 520 24.06 13.74 -4.27
N GLU A 521 24.41 14.74 -3.44
CA GLU A 521 25.61 14.68 -2.63
C GLU A 521 25.56 13.59 -1.57
N THR A 522 24.41 13.40 -0.93
CA THR A 522 24.29 12.41 0.14
C THR A 522 24.07 10.98 -0.38
N ARG A 523 23.40 10.78 -1.51
CA ARG A 523 23.01 9.45 -1.99
C ARG A 523 23.90 8.91 -3.12
N LEU A 524 24.35 9.77 -4.03
CA LEU A 524 25.24 9.35 -5.12
C LEU A 524 26.72 9.53 -4.75
N ASP A 525 27.10 10.68 -4.22
CA ASP A 525 28.50 10.94 -3.78
C ASP A 525 28.83 10.35 -2.42
N LYS A 526 27.80 9.80 -1.71
CA LYS A 526 27.93 9.16 -0.39
C LYS A 526 28.50 10.09 0.68
N ARG A 527 28.23 11.39 0.60
CA ARG A 527 28.57 12.38 1.63
C ARG A 527 27.54 12.38 2.74
N SER A 528 27.32 11.22 3.33
CA SER A 528 26.46 11.03 4.51
C SER A 528 26.99 9.87 5.33
N GLY A 529 26.61 9.85 6.62
CA GLY A 529 26.90 8.72 7.51
C GLY A 529 26.06 7.48 7.16
N ARG A 530 26.20 6.44 7.99
CA ARG A 530 25.41 5.20 7.88
C ARG A 530 24.05 5.29 8.55
N THR A 531 23.86 6.29 9.40
CA THR A 531 22.61 6.60 10.10
C THR A 531 22.03 7.90 9.56
N PHE A 532 20.74 8.13 9.78
CA PHE A 532 20.12 9.40 9.43
C PHE A 532 20.68 10.55 10.27
N GLY A 533 20.49 11.77 9.80
CA GLY A 533 21.00 12.98 10.49
C GLY A 533 22.49 13.22 10.37
N ALA A 534 23.15 12.57 9.41
CA ALA A 534 24.57 12.68 9.15
C ALA A 534 24.87 13.30 7.76
N ILE A 535 24.05 14.24 7.32
CA ILE A 535 24.28 15.02 6.09
C ILE A 535 25.50 15.90 6.28
N GLU A 536 26.49 15.77 5.39
CA GLU A 536 27.68 16.61 5.33
C GLU A 536 27.52 17.72 4.30
N GLY A 537 28.23 18.81 4.49
CA GLY A 537 28.26 19.94 3.56
C GLY A 537 27.33 21.10 3.92
N GLU A 538 27.35 22.12 3.07
CA GLU A 538 26.49 23.32 3.21
C GLU A 538 25.21 23.14 2.40
N HIS A 539 24.14 22.74 3.07
CA HIS A 539 22.81 22.57 2.48
C HIS A 539 21.79 23.47 3.17
N ASP A 540 20.79 23.96 2.43
CA ASP A 540 19.64 24.66 3.00
C ASP A 540 18.67 23.65 3.64
N LEU A 541 19.06 23.15 4.82
CA LEU A 541 18.26 22.21 5.60
C LEU A 541 16.90 22.80 6.01
N ASP A 542 16.84 24.14 6.21
CA ASP A 542 15.60 24.83 6.53
C ASP A 542 14.60 24.80 5.37
N ALA A 543 15.07 24.96 4.13
CA ALA A 543 14.21 24.84 2.96
C ALA A 543 13.69 23.40 2.77
N ILE A 544 14.54 22.40 2.97
CA ILE A 544 14.17 20.99 2.87
C ILE A 544 13.10 20.63 3.93
N VAL A 545 13.34 20.98 5.20
CA VAL A 545 12.40 20.70 6.29
C VAL A 545 11.09 21.46 6.11
N ARG A 546 11.12 22.75 5.70
CA ARG A 546 9.90 23.52 5.42
C ARG A 546 9.05 22.90 4.31
N ARG A 547 9.67 22.44 3.22
CA ARG A 547 8.97 21.78 2.10
C ARG A 547 8.26 20.52 2.55
N ALA A 548 8.86 19.77 3.46
CA ALA A 548 8.32 18.51 3.96
C ALA A 548 7.33 18.67 5.12
N SER A 549 7.37 19.80 5.83
CA SER A 549 6.52 20.05 7.00
C SER A 549 5.07 20.32 6.58
N LEU A 550 4.13 19.86 7.40
CA LEU A 550 2.76 20.36 7.32
C LEU A 550 2.81 21.86 7.60
N GLY A 551 2.46 22.68 6.62
CA GLY A 551 2.44 24.13 6.79
C GLY A 551 1.51 24.51 7.95
N ALA A 552 1.87 25.55 8.71
CA ALA A 552 0.87 26.27 9.46
C ALA A 552 -0.22 26.63 8.45
N ALA A 553 -1.43 26.09 8.60
CA ALA A 553 -2.53 26.37 7.70
C ALA A 553 -2.57 27.88 7.51
N PRO A 554 -2.50 28.41 6.27
CA PRO A 554 -2.69 29.84 6.09
C PRO A 554 -4.01 30.16 6.79
N ALA A 555 -4.02 31.16 7.64
CA ALA A 555 -5.18 31.60 8.40
C ALA A 555 -6.32 32.15 7.50
N SER A 556 -6.25 31.86 6.22
CA SER A 556 -7.22 32.25 5.22
C SER A 556 -8.06 31.06 4.79
N LYS A 557 -9.27 31.12 5.24
CA LYS A 557 -10.41 30.30 4.88
C LYS A 557 -10.33 28.87 5.47
N ARG A 558 -10.88 28.69 6.68
CA ARG A 558 -11.78 27.57 6.88
C ARG A 558 -12.54 27.41 5.56
N LEU A 559 -12.18 26.40 4.79
CA LEU A 559 -13.07 25.87 3.77
C LEU A 559 -14.33 25.57 4.56
N ALA A 560 -15.33 26.43 4.37
CA ALA A 560 -16.57 26.33 5.08
C ALA A 560 -17.06 24.90 4.89
N LEU A 561 -17.35 24.21 5.97
CA LEU A 561 -17.99 22.90 6.04
C LEU A 561 -19.37 22.86 5.34
N GLU A 562 -19.70 23.86 4.53
CA GLU A 562 -21.02 24.09 3.94
C GLU A 562 -21.22 23.40 2.58
N SER A 563 -20.17 22.94 1.91
CA SER A 563 -20.32 22.03 0.76
C SER A 563 -19.53 20.75 1.03
N ARG A 564 -20.15 19.74 1.61
CA ARG A 564 -19.63 18.37 1.52
C ARG A 564 -19.46 18.07 0.05
N GLY A 565 -18.22 17.85 -0.40
CA GLY A 565 -17.91 17.49 -1.77
C GLY A 565 -18.63 16.19 -2.17
N GLN A 566 -18.74 15.93 -3.46
CA GLN A 566 -19.45 14.75 -3.97
C GLN A 566 -18.83 13.45 -3.46
N LEU A 567 -17.49 13.39 -3.37
CA LEU A 567 -16.79 12.22 -2.83
C LEU A 567 -17.09 12.01 -1.34
N ALA A 568 -17.10 13.05 -0.54
CA ALA A 568 -17.38 12.95 0.89
C ALA A 568 -18.79 12.41 1.16
N LYS A 569 -19.80 12.86 0.41
CA LYS A 569 -21.17 12.33 0.47
C LYS A 569 -21.22 10.86 0.09
N SER A 570 -20.59 10.47 -1.02
CA SER A 570 -20.55 9.07 -1.47
C SER A 570 -19.87 8.16 -0.43
N VAL A 571 -18.75 8.59 0.14
CA VAL A 571 -18.05 7.84 1.18
C VAL A 571 -18.89 7.69 2.45
N ASP A 572 -19.58 8.75 2.88
CA ASP A 572 -20.45 8.69 4.05
C ASP A 572 -21.65 7.73 3.83
N GLU A 573 -22.28 7.76 2.66
CA GLU A 573 -23.39 6.87 2.31
C GLU A 573 -22.96 5.40 2.29
N VAL A 574 -21.81 5.08 1.68
CA VAL A 574 -21.26 3.73 1.65
C VAL A 574 -20.89 3.26 3.06
N THR A 575 -20.32 4.15 3.87
CA THR A 575 -19.94 3.86 5.25
C THR A 575 -21.17 3.56 6.11
N GLN A 576 -22.24 4.37 5.99
CA GLN A 576 -23.48 4.15 6.74
C GLN A 576 -24.11 2.81 6.39
N ARG A 577 -24.27 2.50 5.10
CA ARG A 577 -24.81 1.22 4.63
C ARG A 577 -23.99 0.01 5.11
N ALA A 578 -22.67 0.14 5.14
CA ALA A 578 -21.78 -0.94 5.59
C ALA A 578 -21.93 -1.21 7.09
N VAL A 579 -22.02 -0.16 7.90
CA VAL A 579 -22.22 -0.28 9.36
C VAL A 579 -23.60 -0.85 9.68
N GLU A 580 -24.66 -0.42 9.00
CA GLU A 580 -26.00 -0.97 9.14
C GLU A 580 -26.06 -2.46 8.78
N ALA A 581 -25.36 -2.88 7.72
CA ALA A 581 -25.32 -4.27 7.27
C ALA A 581 -24.64 -5.23 8.26
N THR A 582 -23.82 -4.72 9.20
CA THR A 582 -23.19 -5.56 10.24
C THR A 582 -24.16 -6.00 11.33
N GLY A 583 -25.34 -5.39 11.45
CA GLY A 583 -26.29 -5.63 12.54
C GLY A 583 -25.76 -5.24 13.94
N LEU A 584 -24.56 -4.69 14.00
CA LEU A 584 -23.86 -4.24 15.19
C LEU A 584 -24.01 -2.72 15.31
N ILE A 585 -25.18 -2.24 15.70
CA ILE A 585 -25.34 -0.84 16.16
C ILE A 585 -25.33 -0.85 17.68
N PRO A 586 -24.21 -0.62 18.34
CA PRO A 586 -24.22 -0.11 19.70
C PRO A 586 -24.40 1.39 19.63
N ASN A 587 -25.25 1.94 20.48
CA ASN A 587 -25.50 3.39 20.66
C ASN A 587 -24.23 4.26 20.87
N THR A 588 -23.05 3.65 21.04
CA THR A 588 -21.75 4.33 21.18
C THR A 588 -21.05 4.61 19.85
N ALA A 589 -21.32 3.84 18.79
CA ALA A 589 -20.74 4.09 17.47
C ALA A 589 -21.43 5.27 16.75
N GLU A 590 -22.71 5.52 17.01
CA GLU A 590 -23.41 6.69 16.46
C GLU A 590 -22.78 8.01 16.89
N SER A 591 -22.21 8.11 18.10
CA SER A 591 -21.54 9.34 18.55
C SER A 591 -20.20 9.58 17.86
N ALA A 592 -19.50 8.51 17.46
CA ALA A 592 -18.24 8.58 16.70
C ALA A 592 -18.48 8.71 15.18
N ILE A 593 -19.63 8.22 14.68
CA ILE A 593 -20.01 8.32 13.27
C ILE A 593 -20.61 9.71 12.95
N ARG A 594 -21.27 10.37 13.93
CA ARG A 594 -21.90 11.69 13.76
C ARG A 594 -21.04 12.88 14.16
N ARG A 595 -19.85 12.68 14.67
CA ARG A 595 -18.85 13.72 14.95
C ARG A 595 -17.70 13.59 13.93
#